data_319a94c22bad5c441dcd072e2e192968
#
_entry.id   319a94c22bad5c441dcd072e2e192968
#
_cell.length_a   1.000
_cell.length_b   1.000
_cell.length_c   1.000
_cell.angle_alpha   90.00
_cell.angle_beta   90.00
_cell.angle_gamma   90.00
#
_symmetry.space_group_name_H-M   'P 1'
#
loop_
_entity.id
_entity.type
_entity.pdbx_description
1 polymer ?
#
loop_
_entity_poly.entity_id
_entity_poly.type
_entity_poly.pdbx_seq_one_letter_code
_entity_poly.pdbx_strand_id
1 'polypeptide(L)'
;MDPSEYRTIYTVEDRHWWYAGMRRITLALLDETYRGRANLEILDAGSGTGAAMGYLARFGRVTGIDLSPLALGFCRERALTRLGQASVTALPFAAASFDLVTSFDVLYHRAVGDYRDALREFRRVLRPGGRLLLRLPAYDRLRGRHDAVIHTGRRFTTGELESSLRETGYRIERLTYANTLLFPLALAKRLAEPLLPATGSHQSDVAPNPEWLDKVLTAVLGAEARRLRQHDLPFGLTVVALARK
;
A
#
# COMPACT_ATOMS: atom_id res chain seq x y z
N MET A 1 -9.62 -3.01 10.77
CA MET A 1 -9.95 -4.09 9.80
C MET A 1 -10.47 -5.29 10.58
N ASP A 2 -11.50 -5.96 10.06
CA ASP A 2 -12.09 -7.12 10.71
C ASP A 2 -11.12 -8.31 10.76
N PRO A 3 -11.10 -9.11 11.85
CA PRO A 3 -10.18 -10.25 11.99
C PRO A 3 -10.24 -11.28 10.87
N SER A 4 -11.44 -11.54 10.33
CA SER A 4 -11.65 -12.46 9.21
C SER A 4 -10.98 -11.99 7.91
N GLU A 5 -10.88 -10.67 7.71
CA GLU A 5 -10.28 -10.09 6.52
C GLU A 5 -8.77 -10.35 6.46
N TYR A 6 -8.06 -10.35 7.61
CA TYR A 6 -6.64 -10.72 7.63
C TYR A 6 -6.40 -12.13 7.10
N ARG A 7 -7.24 -13.10 7.48
CA ARG A 7 -7.13 -14.47 6.98
C ARG A 7 -7.43 -14.55 5.48
N THR A 8 -8.47 -13.84 5.02
CA THR A 8 -8.81 -13.77 3.60
C THR A 8 -7.64 -13.21 2.80
N ILE A 9 -7.09 -12.07 3.22
CA ILE A 9 -5.92 -11.45 2.58
C ILE A 9 -4.74 -12.44 2.55
N TYR A 10 -4.38 -13.01 3.69
CA TYR A 10 -3.26 -13.94 3.81
C TYR A 10 -3.35 -15.12 2.83
N THR A 11 -4.56 -15.65 2.59
CA THR A 11 -4.76 -16.79 1.69
C THR A 11 -4.67 -16.43 0.21
N VAL A 12 -4.94 -15.19 -0.17
CA VAL A 12 -5.04 -14.78 -1.58
C VAL A 12 -3.92 -13.83 -2.03
N GLU A 13 -3.27 -13.09 -1.13
CA GLU A 13 -2.37 -11.99 -1.50
C GLU A 13 -1.14 -12.41 -2.32
N ASP A 14 -0.73 -13.66 -2.23
CA ASP A 14 0.40 -14.15 -3.03
C ASP A 14 0.03 -14.38 -4.51
N ARG A 15 -1.25 -14.60 -4.83
CA ARG A 15 -1.73 -15.02 -6.16
C ARG A 15 -2.72 -14.05 -6.79
N HIS A 16 -3.54 -13.38 -5.98
CA HIS A 16 -4.58 -12.49 -6.47
C HIS A 16 -3.99 -11.35 -7.32
N TRP A 17 -4.60 -11.08 -8.46
CA TRP A 17 -4.13 -10.16 -9.49
C TRP A 17 -3.78 -8.76 -8.96
N TRP A 18 -4.57 -8.24 -8.01
CA TRP A 18 -4.37 -6.90 -7.48
C TRP A 18 -3.05 -6.80 -6.70
N TYR A 19 -2.79 -7.74 -5.78
CA TYR A 19 -1.54 -7.78 -5.01
C TYR A 19 -0.34 -8.05 -5.91
N ALA A 20 -0.46 -8.99 -6.85
CA ALA A 20 0.60 -9.29 -7.82
C ALA A 20 0.90 -8.09 -8.73
N GLY A 21 -0.14 -7.36 -9.16
CA GLY A 21 -0.01 -6.13 -9.94
C GLY A 21 0.64 -5.00 -9.15
N MET A 22 0.15 -4.72 -7.94
CA MET A 22 0.72 -3.68 -7.06
C MET A 22 2.17 -3.99 -6.68
N ARG A 23 2.52 -5.26 -6.45
CA ARG A 23 3.91 -5.70 -6.28
C ARG A 23 4.77 -5.32 -7.49
N ARG A 24 4.30 -5.56 -8.72
CA ARG A 24 5.02 -5.20 -9.96
C ARG A 24 5.23 -3.69 -10.06
N ILE A 25 4.22 -2.88 -9.73
CA ILE A 25 4.32 -1.43 -9.72
C ILE A 25 5.32 -0.96 -8.67
N THR A 26 5.22 -1.46 -7.44
CA THR A 26 6.17 -1.16 -6.36
C THR A 26 7.61 -1.47 -6.77
N LEU A 27 7.84 -2.67 -7.30
CA LEU A 27 9.17 -3.10 -7.75
C LEU A 27 9.68 -2.25 -8.92
N ALA A 28 8.82 -1.86 -9.86
CA ALA A 28 9.22 -1.00 -10.99
C ALA A 28 9.76 0.36 -10.52
N LEU A 29 9.13 0.95 -9.50
CA LEU A 29 9.57 2.23 -8.90
C LEU A 29 10.85 2.06 -8.07
N LEU A 30 10.94 1.01 -7.26
CA LEU A 30 12.10 0.77 -6.41
C LEU A 30 13.32 0.30 -7.20
N ASP A 31 13.16 -0.51 -8.25
CA ASP A 31 14.25 -0.93 -9.14
C ASP A 31 14.89 0.26 -9.85
N GLU A 32 14.08 1.26 -10.26
CA GLU A 32 14.60 2.51 -10.82
C GLU A 32 15.39 3.31 -9.78
N THR A 33 14.84 3.41 -8.57
CA THR A 33 15.35 4.24 -7.48
C THR A 33 16.62 3.66 -6.83
N TYR A 34 16.66 2.34 -6.66
CA TYR A 34 17.70 1.63 -5.90
C TYR A 34 18.46 0.61 -6.74
N ARG A 35 18.65 0.90 -8.03
CA ARG A 35 19.32 0.00 -8.97
C ARG A 35 20.64 -0.54 -8.41
N GLY A 36 20.72 -1.87 -8.27
CA GLY A 36 21.93 -2.56 -7.77
C GLY A 36 22.18 -2.45 -6.27
N ARG A 37 21.28 -1.85 -5.49
CA ARG A 37 21.38 -1.79 -4.02
C ARG A 37 20.60 -2.95 -3.38
N ALA A 38 21.25 -3.66 -2.44
CA ALA A 38 20.66 -4.76 -1.69
C ALA A 38 21.00 -4.72 -0.19
N ASN A 39 21.43 -3.56 0.32
CA ASN A 39 21.89 -3.38 1.70
C ASN A 39 21.11 -2.31 2.47
N LEU A 40 19.87 -2.03 2.05
CA LEU A 40 19.04 -1.03 2.70
C LEU A 40 18.52 -1.54 4.04
N GLU A 41 18.37 -0.63 5.02
CA GLU A 41 17.50 -0.83 6.18
C GLU A 41 16.12 -0.31 5.81
N ILE A 42 15.13 -1.21 5.80
CA ILE A 42 13.77 -0.95 5.32
C ILE A 42 12.79 -1.11 6.46
N LEU A 43 11.89 -0.15 6.63
CA LEU A 43 10.71 -0.26 7.49
C LEU A 43 9.46 -0.43 6.62
N ASP A 44 8.72 -1.52 6.83
CA ASP A 44 7.36 -1.69 6.30
C ASP A 44 6.35 -1.33 7.39
N ALA A 45 5.83 -0.12 7.32
CA ALA A 45 4.97 0.49 8.33
C ALA A 45 3.50 0.19 8.05
N GLY A 46 2.94 -0.74 8.81
CA GLY A 46 1.66 -1.39 8.58
C GLY A 46 1.83 -2.61 7.67
N SER A 47 2.66 -3.56 8.13
CA SER A 47 3.07 -4.74 7.35
C SER A 47 1.94 -5.71 7.02
N GLY A 48 0.78 -5.59 7.71
CA GLY A 48 -0.35 -6.48 7.52
C GLY A 48 0.05 -7.94 7.70
N THR A 49 -0.25 -8.76 6.71
CA THR A 49 0.06 -10.20 6.69
C THR A 49 1.47 -10.53 6.17
N GLY A 50 2.29 -9.51 5.85
CA GLY A 50 3.71 -9.64 5.59
C GLY A 50 4.14 -9.89 4.15
N ALA A 51 3.22 -9.98 3.18
CA ALA A 51 3.61 -10.24 1.78
C ALA A 51 4.57 -9.18 1.22
N ALA A 52 4.38 -7.92 1.58
CA ALA A 52 5.25 -6.84 1.12
C ALA A 52 6.70 -7.02 1.62
N MET A 53 6.89 -7.42 2.86
CA MET A 53 8.22 -7.66 3.42
C MET A 53 9.00 -8.70 2.60
N GLY A 54 8.31 -9.74 2.10
CA GLY A 54 8.92 -10.81 1.31
C GLY A 54 9.59 -10.29 0.03
N TYR A 55 8.91 -9.44 -0.76
CA TYR A 55 9.51 -8.93 -2.00
C TYR A 55 10.41 -7.71 -1.79
N LEU A 56 10.25 -6.97 -0.69
CA LEU A 56 11.14 -5.87 -0.31
C LEU A 56 12.50 -6.37 0.16
N ALA A 57 12.60 -7.60 0.66
CA ALA A 57 13.84 -8.22 1.13
C ALA A 57 14.95 -8.29 0.06
N ARG A 58 14.59 -8.20 -1.23
CA ARG A 58 15.59 -8.10 -2.32
C ARG A 58 16.43 -6.81 -2.28
N PHE A 59 15.95 -5.77 -1.61
CA PHE A 59 16.64 -4.48 -1.49
C PHE A 59 17.44 -4.35 -0.19
N GLY A 60 17.21 -5.23 0.79
CA GLY A 60 17.90 -5.16 2.08
C GLY A 60 17.16 -5.84 3.21
N ARG A 61 17.44 -5.42 4.43
CA ARG A 61 16.83 -5.94 5.65
C ARG A 61 15.52 -5.23 5.92
N VAL A 62 14.43 -5.99 6.01
CA VAL A 62 13.09 -5.45 6.25
C VAL A 62 12.69 -5.67 7.70
N THR A 63 12.25 -4.61 8.36
CA THR A 63 11.56 -4.64 9.65
C THR A 63 10.11 -4.28 9.40
N GLY A 64 9.17 -5.12 9.85
CA GLY A 64 7.74 -4.88 9.74
C GLY A 64 7.15 -4.43 11.06
N ILE A 65 6.24 -3.47 11.03
CA ILE A 65 5.39 -3.14 12.18
C ILE A 65 3.93 -3.15 11.77
N ASP A 66 3.09 -3.57 12.71
CA ASP A 66 1.64 -3.44 12.59
C ASP A 66 1.02 -3.16 13.97
N LEU A 67 -0.10 -2.48 14.01
CA LEU A 67 -0.85 -2.26 15.25
C LEU A 67 -1.55 -3.55 15.72
N SER A 68 -1.93 -4.41 14.78
CA SER A 68 -2.68 -5.63 15.02
C SER A 68 -1.75 -6.80 15.38
N PRO A 69 -1.88 -7.40 16.56
CA PRO A 69 -1.13 -8.62 16.90
C PRO A 69 -1.51 -9.81 16.00
N LEU A 70 -2.74 -9.82 15.46
CA LEU A 70 -3.19 -10.84 14.51
C LEU A 70 -2.42 -10.74 13.18
N ALA A 71 -2.22 -9.53 12.65
CA ALA A 71 -1.40 -9.31 11.47
C ALA A 71 0.03 -9.85 11.66
N LEU A 72 0.63 -9.52 12.80
CA LEU A 72 1.97 -10.03 13.17
C LEU A 72 2.01 -11.55 13.35
N GLY A 73 0.90 -12.17 13.74
CA GLY A 73 0.74 -13.62 13.75
C GLY A 73 0.95 -14.22 12.35
N PHE A 74 0.27 -13.69 11.34
CA PHE A 74 0.45 -14.10 9.94
C PHE A 74 1.86 -13.83 9.40
N CYS A 75 2.49 -12.72 9.81
CA CYS A 75 3.89 -12.48 9.48
C CYS A 75 4.82 -13.59 10.03
N ARG A 76 4.56 -14.09 11.25
CA ARG A 76 5.31 -15.21 11.84
C ARG A 76 5.06 -16.52 11.09
N GLU A 77 3.83 -16.77 10.65
CA GLU A 77 3.52 -17.92 9.78
C GLU A 77 4.32 -17.90 8.46
N ARG A 78 4.70 -16.69 7.97
CA ARG A 78 5.62 -16.50 6.84
C ARG A 78 7.11 -16.59 7.22
N ALA A 79 7.42 -17.03 8.45
CA ALA A 79 8.79 -17.07 8.98
C ALA A 79 9.50 -15.70 9.03
N LEU A 80 8.76 -14.60 9.07
CA LEU A 80 9.31 -13.27 9.25
C LEU A 80 9.63 -13.04 10.73
N THR A 81 10.84 -12.56 11.03
CA THR A 81 11.34 -12.47 12.41
C THR A 81 11.55 -11.04 12.90
N ARG A 82 11.77 -10.07 12.01
CA ARG A 82 11.98 -8.66 12.36
C ARG A 82 10.64 -7.93 12.42
N LEU A 83 9.90 -8.16 13.50
CA LEU A 83 8.53 -7.68 13.66
C LEU A 83 8.38 -6.90 14.96
N GLY A 84 7.56 -5.84 14.95
CA GLY A 84 7.20 -5.06 16.13
C GLY A 84 5.72 -4.68 16.13
N GLN A 85 5.09 -4.69 17.31
CA GLN A 85 3.76 -4.13 17.45
C GLN A 85 3.87 -2.64 17.77
N ALA A 86 3.41 -1.77 16.84
CA ALA A 86 3.46 -0.33 17.02
C ALA A 86 2.45 0.39 16.14
N SER A 87 2.09 1.63 16.55
CA SER A 87 1.35 2.56 15.71
C SER A 87 2.30 3.23 14.72
N VAL A 88 1.82 3.48 13.50
CA VAL A 88 2.53 4.30 12.50
C VAL A 88 2.71 5.76 12.93
N THR A 89 1.89 6.24 13.87
CA THR A 89 1.98 7.59 14.44
C THR A 89 2.89 7.71 15.68
N ALA A 90 3.48 6.56 16.14
CA ALA A 90 4.40 6.51 17.26
C ALA A 90 5.38 5.35 17.07
N LEU A 91 6.40 5.56 16.24
CA LEU A 91 7.35 4.52 15.87
C LEU A 91 8.41 4.30 16.95
N PRO A 92 8.62 3.04 17.42
CA PRO A 92 9.58 2.73 18.47
C PRO A 92 11.04 2.63 17.95
N PHE A 93 11.42 3.50 17.04
CA PHE A 93 12.75 3.51 16.44
C PHE A 93 13.42 4.85 16.62
N ALA A 94 14.74 4.85 16.71
CA ALA A 94 15.54 6.08 16.74
C ALA A 94 15.39 6.87 15.42
N ALA A 95 15.64 8.16 15.47
CA ALA A 95 15.72 8.98 14.26
C ALA A 95 16.83 8.44 13.33
N ALA A 96 16.66 8.64 12.01
CA ALA A 96 17.65 8.27 10.99
C ALA A 96 18.09 6.79 11.03
N SER A 97 17.13 5.87 11.24
CA SER A 97 17.38 4.42 11.31
C SER A 97 17.25 3.71 9.96
N PHE A 98 16.41 4.24 9.05
CA PHE A 98 16.02 3.53 7.82
C PHE A 98 16.39 4.31 6.55
N ASP A 99 16.74 3.58 5.50
CA ASP A 99 17.00 4.09 4.16
C ASP A 99 15.70 4.21 3.33
N LEU A 100 14.75 3.32 3.61
CA LEU A 100 13.44 3.27 2.97
C LEU A 100 12.36 2.99 4.03
N VAL A 101 11.28 3.76 3.98
CA VAL A 101 10.03 3.46 4.67
C VAL A 101 8.97 3.18 3.61
N THR A 102 8.27 2.06 3.72
CA THR A 102 7.09 1.75 2.93
C THR A 102 5.86 1.77 3.81
N SER A 103 4.73 2.27 3.28
CA SER A 103 3.44 2.16 3.95
C SER A 103 2.36 1.98 2.89
N PHE A 104 1.79 0.78 2.85
CA PHE A 104 0.88 0.36 1.80
C PHE A 104 -0.52 0.13 2.37
N ASP A 105 -1.46 0.98 1.97
CA ASP A 105 -2.86 0.88 2.34
C ASP A 105 -3.08 0.90 3.87
N VAL A 106 -2.43 1.87 4.55
CA VAL A 106 -2.48 2.05 6.02
C VAL A 106 -3.10 3.39 6.40
N LEU A 107 -2.59 4.50 5.84
CA LEU A 107 -2.89 5.85 6.32
C LEU A 107 -4.34 6.28 6.10
N TYR A 108 -5.12 5.51 5.37
CA TYR A 108 -6.55 5.71 5.18
C TYR A 108 -7.39 5.22 6.37
N HIS A 109 -6.83 4.36 7.23
CA HIS A 109 -7.56 3.67 8.27
C HIS A 109 -7.95 4.62 9.41
N ARG A 110 -9.19 4.49 9.92
CA ARG A 110 -9.72 5.36 11.00
C ARG A 110 -8.85 5.38 12.25
N ALA A 111 -8.18 4.27 12.58
CA ALA A 111 -7.32 4.18 13.75
C ALA A 111 -6.02 5.00 13.64
N VAL A 112 -5.67 5.50 12.46
CA VAL A 112 -4.47 6.33 12.27
C VAL A 112 -4.69 7.75 12.79
N GLY A 113 -5.95 8.23 12.84
CA GLY A 113 -6.24 9.61 13.22
C GLY A 113 -5.72 10.61 12.17
N ASP A 114 -4.85 11.55 12.56
CA ASP A 114 -4.19 12.42 11.60
C ASP A 114 -2.99 11.71 10.96
N TYR A 115 -3.13 11.35 9.70
CA TYR A 115 -2.07 10.70 8.93
C TYR A 115 -0.79 11.54 8.76
N ARG A 116 -0.87 12.87 8.98
CA ARG A 116 0.31 13.74 8.98
C ARG A 116 1.25 13.42 10.13
N ASP A 117 0.74 12.94 11.26
CA ASP A 117 1.59 12.47 12.37
C ASP A 117 2.40 11.25 11.94
N ALA A 118 1.79 10.33 11.20
CA ALA A 118 2.53 9.21 10.61
C ALA A 118 3.59 9.69 9.60
N LEU A 119 3.28 10.68 8.75
CA LEU A 119 4.27 11.26 7.83
C LEU A 119 5.45 11.88 8.56
N ARG A 120 5.21 12.58 9.69
CA ARG A 120 6.27 13.15 10.55
C ARG A 120 7.14 12.06 11.17
N GLU A 121 6.52 10.97 11.67
CA GLU A 121 7.23 9.83 12.24
C GLU A 121 8.05 9.07 11.17
N PHE A 122 7.50 8.84 9.98
CA PHE A 122 8.24 8.26 8.85
C PHE A 122 9.46 9.12 8.50
N ARG A 123 9.27 10.45 8.45
CA ARG A 123 10.37 11.37 8.19
C ARG A 123 11.41 11.35 9.31
N ARG A 124 10.99 11.26 10.56
CA ARG A 124 11.91 11.20 11.71
C ARG A 124 12.84 9.99 11.62
N VAL A 125 12.27 8.80 11.35
CA VAL A 125 13.03 7.55 11.31
C VAL A 125 13.83 7.36 10.01
N LEU A 126 13.49 8.06 8.94
CA LEU A 126 14.28 8.07 7.71
C LEU A 126 15.63 8.76 7.92
N ARG A 127 16.69 8.20 7.37
CA ARG A 127 18.01 8.83 7.22
C ARG A 127 17.94 10.05 6.31
N PRO A 128 18.87 11.03 6.44
CA PRO A 128 18.99 12.06 5.43
C PRO A 128 19.17 11.46 4.04
N GLY A 129 18.32 11.87 3.08
CA GLY A 129 18.28 11.28 1.75
C GLY A 129 17.55 9.96 1.61
N GLY A 130 17.04 9.41 2.70
CA GLY A 130 16.14 8.24 2.69
C GLY A 130 14.79 8.56 2.03
N ARG A 131 14.05 7.52 1.66
CA ARG A 131 12.80 7.67 0.88
C ARG A 131 11.61 7.04 1.57
N LEU A 132 10.47 7.65 1.34
CA LEU A 132 9.15 7.16 1.70
C LEU A 132 8.42 6.71 0.43
N LEU A 133 7.93 5.48 0.40
CA LEU A 133 7.03 4.99 -0.64
C LEU A 133 5.67 4.71 -0.05
N LEU A 134 4.68 5.47 -0.49
CA LEU A 134 3.28 5.35 -0.08
C LEU A 134 2.43 4.74 -1.18
N ARG A 135 1.43 3.96 -0.76
CA ARG A 135 0.32 3.51 -1.60
C ARG A 135 -0.99 3.69 -0.82
N LEU A 136 -1.96 4.37 -1.43
CA LEU A 136 -3.20 4.77 -0.78
C LEU A 136 -4.39 4.69 -1.75
N PRO A 137 -5.60 4.35 -1.29
CA PRO A 137 -6.78 4.33 -2.14
C PRO A 137 -7.15 5.73 -2.61
N ALA A 138 -7.50 5.84 -3.90
CA ALA A 138 -7.85 7.10 -4.54
C ALA A 138 -9.35 7.42 -4.42
N TYR A 139 -9.67 8.71 -4.40
CA TYR A 139 -10.98 9.36 -4.53
C TYR A 139 -12.06 8.90 -3.56
N ASP A 140 -12.45 9.77 -2.65
CA ASP A 140 -13.56 9.52 -1.71
C ASP A 140 -14.88 9.16 -2.41
N ARG A 141 -15.11 9.68 -3.62
CA ARG A 141 -16.30 9.37 -4.42
C ARG A 141 -16.37 7.91 -4.89
N LEU A 142 -15.27 7.16 -4.81
CA LEU A 142 -15.19 5.74 -5.15
C LEU A 142 -15.39 4.82 -3.94
N ARG A 143 -15.85 5.34 -2.81
CA ARG A 143 -16.19 4.51 -1.65
C ARG A 143 -17.25 3.49 -2.01
N GLY A 144 -17.10 2.28 -1.48
CA GLY A 144 -18.04 1.19 -1.66
C GLY A 144 -18.19 0.36 -0.39
N ARG A 145 -18.90 -0.75 -0.50
CA ARG A 145 -19.19 -1.64 0.65
C ARG A 145 -17.92 -2.17 1.33
N HIS A 146 -16.88 -2.43 0.55
CA HIS A 146 -15.58 -2.90 1.07
C HIS A 146 -14.92 -1.90 2.03
N ASP A 147 -15.10 -0.59 1.82
CA ASP A 147 -14.54 0.45 2.69
C ASP A 147 -15.02 0.35 4.15
N ALA A 148 -16.22 -0.18 4.37
CA ALA A 148 -16.74 -0.43 5.72
C ALA A 148 -15.99 -1.57 6.41
N VAL A 149 -15.70 -2.66 5.68
CA VAL A 149 -15.01 -3.87 6.19
C VAL A 149 -13.56 -3.55 6.59
N ILE A 150 -12.87 -2.73 5.80
CA ILE A 150 -11.49 -2.33 6.07
C ILE A 150 -11.37 -1.05 6.90
N HIS A 151 -12.49 -0.53 7.42
CA HIS A 151 -12.56 0.66 8.27
C HIS A 151 -11.93 1.91 7.63
N THR A 152 -12.23 2.16 6.35
CA THR A 152 -11.72 3.32 5.62
C THR A 152 -12.21 4.62 6.23
N GLY A 153 -11.33 5.44 6.74
CA GLY A 153 -11.59 6.80 7.22
C GLY A 153 -11.64 7.81 6.08
N ARG A 154 -10.76 7.69 5.12
CA ARG A 154 -10.59 8.61 3.99
C ARG A 154 -9.97 7.92 2.78
N ARG A 155 -10.09 8.57 1.61
CA ARG A 155 -9.35 8.26 0.40
C ARG A 155 -8.62 9.52 -0.05
N PHE A 156 -7.66 9.38 -0.94
CA PHE A 156 -6.71 10.45 -1.24
C PHE A 156 -6.80 10.91 -2.69
N THR A 157 -6.39 12.15 -2.93
CA THR A 157 -6.02 12.65 -4.25
C THR A 157 -4.53 12.97 -4.27
N THR A 158 -3.93 13.04 -5.45
CA THR A 158 -2.51 13.47 -5.59
C THR A 158 -2.30 14.86 -5.01
N GLY A 159 -3.22 15.81 -5.24
CA GLY A 159 -3.08 17.17 -4.73
C GLY A 159 -3.07 17.26 -3.19
N GLU A 160 -3.97 16.52 -2.51
CA GLU A 160 -3.97 16.46 -1.03
C GLU A 160 -2.70 15.82 -0.48
N LEU A 161 -2.24 14.73 -1.10
CA LEU A 161 -1.04 14.03 -0.66
C LEU A 161 0.21 14.88 -0.92
N GLU A 162 0.26 15.60 -2.05
CA GLU A 162 1.33 16.54 -2.37
C GLU A 162 1.48 17.63 -1.31
N SER A 163 0.38 18.31 -0.96
CA SER A 163 0.36 19.34 0.07
C SER A 163 0.89 18.79 1.40
N SER A 164 0.37 17.65 1.83
CA SER A 164 0.75 17.03 3.10
C SER A 164 2.21 16.57 3.14
N LEU A 165 2.73 16.03 2.05
CA LEU A 165 4.14 15.66 1.95
C LEU A 165 5.06 16.88 2.00
N ARG A 166 4.71 17.96 1.28
CA ARG A 166 5.47 19.22 1.33
C ARG A 166 5.42 19.88 2.71
N GLU A 167 4.23 19.97 3.34
CA GLU A 167 4.05 20.49 4.69
C GLU A 167 4.85 19.73 5.74
N THR A 168 5.00 18.40 5.56
CA THR A 168 5.81 17.56 6.45
C THR A 168 7.29 17.52 6.07
N GLY A 169 7.72 18.32 5.07
CA GLY A 169 9.12 18.56 4.72
C GLY A 169 9.74 17.52 3.78
N TYR A 170 8.92 16.78 3.03
CA TYR A 170 9.41 15.87 1.99
C TYR A 170 9.61 16.57 0.65
N ARG A 171 10.63 16.13 -0.09
CA ARG A 171 10.78 16.42 -1.52
C ARG A 171 10.15 15.27 -2.32
N ILE A 172 9.14 15.57 -3.12
CA ILE A 172 8.45 14.58 -3.95
C ILE A 172 9.33 14.26 -5.16
N GLU A 173 9.65 12.98 -5.34
CA GLU A 173 10.37 12.46 -6.51
C GLU A 173 9.38 11.91 -7.57
N ARG A 174 8.31 11.23 -7.11
CA ARG A 174 7.23 10.73 -7.96
C ARG A 174 5.89 10.87 -7.22
N LEU A 175 4.87 11.26 -7.97
CA LEU A 175 3.49 11.30 -7.48
C LEU A 175 2.57 10.95 -8.63
N THR A 176 1.95 9.79 -8.56
CA THR A 176 1.22 9.21 -9.67
C THR A 176 -0.02 8.48 -9.19
N TYR A 177 -0.93 8.24 -10.11
CA TYR A 177 -1.94 7.21 -9.89
C TYR A 177 -1.46 5.86 -10.40
N ALA A 178 -2.12 4.81 -9.98
CA ALA A 178 -1.97 3.44 -10.42
C ALA A 178 -3.33 2.77 -10.51
N ASN A 179 -3.37 1.63 -11.18
CA ASN A 179 -4.61 0.92 -11.49
C ASN A 179 -5.55 1.78 -12.37
N THR A 180 -4.94 2.42 -13.38
CA THR A 180 -5.60 3.31 -14.34
C THR A 180 -6.37 2.52 -15.40
N LEU A 181 -5.77 1.46 -15.94
CA LEU A 181 -6.38 0.68 -17.02
C LEU A 181 -7.67 -0.02 -16.59
N LEU A 182 -7.78 -0.38 -15.31
CA LEU A 182 -8.99 -1.00 -14.75
C LEU A 182 -9.95 0.03 -14.12
N PHE A 183 -9.59 1.31 -14.11
CA PHE A 183 -10.40 2.37 -13.54
C PHE A 183 -11.82 2.47 -14.15
N PRO A 184 -12.03 2.41 -15.49
CA PRO A 184 -13.36 2.48 -16.06
C PRO A 184 -14.27 1.34 -15.61
N LEU A 185 -13.70 0.12 -15.49
CA LEU A 185 -14.45 -1.05 -15.03
C LEU A 185 -14.85 -0.93 -13.55
N ALA A 186 -13.91 -0.49 -12.71
CA ALA A 186 -14.18 -0.26 -11.29
C ALA A 186 -15.20 0.87 -11.07
N LEU A 187 -15.11 1.95 -11.85
CA LEU A 187 -16.08 3.04 -11.81
C LEU A 187 -17.48 2.56 -12.21
N ALA A 188 -17.59 1.78 -13.29
CA ALA A 188 -18.86 1.20 -13.72
C ALA A 188 -19.46 0.29 -12.64
N LYS A 189 -18.64 -0.57 -12.00
CA LYS A 189 -19.05 -1.39 -10.86
C LYS A 189 -19.60 -0.52 -9.72
N ARG A 190 -18.90 0.55 -9.33
CA ARG A 190 -19.32 1.44 -8.23
C ARG A 190 -20.60 2.20 -8.53
N LEU A 191 -20.81 2.62 -9.77
CA LEU A 191 -22.05 3.28 -10.20
C LEU A 191 -23.23 2.31 -10.23
N ALA A 192 -23.01 1.03 -10.51
CA ALA A 192 -24.02 -0.01 -10.52
C ALA A 192 -24.36 -0.54 -9.11
N GLU A 193 -23.47 -0.46 -8.13
CA GLU A 193 -23.69 -0.98 -6.76
C GLU A 193 -25.01 -0.54 -6.10
N PRO A 194 -25.45 0.72 -6.19
CA PRO A 194 -26.73 1.15 -5.60
C PRO A 194 -27.96 0.53 -6.27
N LEU A 195 -27.81 0.08 -7.52
CA LEU A 195 -28.88 -0.52 -8.32
C LEU A 195 -29.01 -2.03 -8.10
N LEU A 196 -28.01 -2.64 -7.46
CA LEU A 196 -27.98 -4.07 -7.19
C LEU A 196 -28.54 -4.37 -5.80
N PRO A 197 -29.40 -5.41 -5.64
CA PRO A 197 -29.90 -5.80 -4.33
C PRO A 197 -28.73 -6.06 -3.38
N ALA A 198 -28.89 -5.62 -2.11
CA ALA A 198 -27.92 -5.91 -1.07
C ALA A 198 -27.92 -7.43 -0.82
N THR A 199 -27.04 -8.15 -1.49
CA THR A 199 -26.76 -9.54 -1.12
C THR A 199 -26.10 -9.52 0.25
N GLY A 200 -26.77 -10.07 1.26
CA GLY A 200 -26.54 -9.90 2.70
C GLY A 200 -25.25 -10.49 3.28
N SER A 201 -24.16 -10.47 2.56
CA SER A 201 -22.84 -10.78 3.10
C SER A 201 -21.91 -9.59 2.85
N HIS A 202 -21.21 -9.15 3.90
CA HIS A 202 -20.03 -8.28 3.80
C HIS A 202 -18.94 -9.03 3.01
N GLN A 203 -19.08 -9.07 1.68
CA GLN A 203 -18.09 -9.73 0.85
C GLN A 203 -16.91 -8.80 0.65
N SER A 204 -15.73 -9.32 1.01
CA SER A 204 -14.45 -8.73 0.64
C SER A 204 -14.37 -8.56 -0.89
N ASP A 205 -13.91 -7.40 -1.36
CA ASP A 205 -13.57 -7.22 -2.79
C ASP A 205 -12.39 -8.12 -3.22
N VAL A 206 -11.76 -8.80 -2.26
CA VAL A 206 -10.59 -9.69 -2.44
C VAL A 206 -11.04 -11.16 -2.42
N ALA A 207 -12.04 -11.50 -3.24
CA ALA A 207 -12.46 -12.88 -3.40
C ALA A 207 -11.52 -13.63 -4.36
N PRO A 208 -11.34 -14.96 -4.18
CA PRO A 208 -10.61 -15.76 -5.15
C PRO A 208 -11.25 -15.69 -6.54
N ASN A 209 -10.45 -15.43 -7.55
CA ASN A 209 -10.87 -15.41 -8.94
C ASN A 209 -10.45 -16.71 -9.65
N PRO A 210 -11.05 -17.05 -10.82
CA PRO A 210 -10.49 -18.03 -11.71
C PRO A 210 -9.05 -17.67 -12.12
N GLU A 211 -8.17 -18.65 -12.17
CA GLU A 211 -6.72 -18.43 -12.41
C GLU A 211 -6.41 -17.65 -13.71
N TRP A 212 -7.18 -17.92 -14.77
CA TRP A 212 -7.02 -17.21 -16.04
C TRP A 212 -7.30 -15.71 -15.91
N LEU A 213 -8.30 -15.33 -15.10
CA LEU A 213 -8.67 -13.94 -14.87
C LEU A 213 -7.58 -13.23 -14.07
N ASP A 214 -7.06 -13.86 -13.00
CA ASP A 214 -5.93 -13.33 -12.25
C ASP A 214 -4.69 -13.13 -13.14
N LYS A 215 -4.40 -14.06 -14.07
CA LYS A 215 -3.31 -13.93 -15.03
C LYS A 215 -3.50 -12.72 -15.96
N VAL A 216 -4.71 -12.56 -16.54
CA VAL A 216 -5.03 -11.44 -17.44
C VAL A 216 -4.92 -10.10 -16.72
N LEU A 217 -5.59 -9.95 -15.57
CA LEU A 217 -5.59 -8.70 -14.81
C LEU A 217 -4.18 -8.36 -14.27
N THR A 218 -3.40 -9.37 -13.86
CA THR A 218 -1.99 -9.19 -13.48
C THR A 218 -1.14 -8.72 -14.67
N ALA A 219 -1.41 -9.22 -15.87
CA ALA A 219 -0.69 -8.77 -17.08
C ALA A 219 -1.03 -7.31 -17.43
N VAL A 220 -2.30 -6.90 -17.28
CA VAL A 220 -2.75 -5.52 -17.44
C VAL A 220 -2.01 -4.58 -16.51
N LEU A 221 -1.98 -4.89 -15.20
CA LEU A 221 -1.21 -4.08 -14.23
C LEU A 221 0.30 -4.18 -14.45
N GLY A 222 0.79 -5.28 -15.00
CA GLY A 222 2.19 -5.42 -15.42
C GLY A 222 2.56 -4.50 -16.59
N ALA A 223 1.63 -4.26 -17.52
CA ALA A 223 1.81 -3.26 -18.58
C ALA A 223 1.85 -1.83 -18.00
N GLU A 224 0.98 -1.55 -17.05
CA GLU A 224 0.97 -0.29 -16.31
C GLU A 224 2.27 -0.08 -15.51
N ALA A 225 2.78 -1.11 -14.84
CA ALA A 225 4.07 -1.07 -14.14
C ALA A 225 5.24 -0.71 -15.07
N ARG A 226 5.24 -1.20 -16.31
CA ARG A 226 6.25 -0.81 -17.32
C ARG A 226 6.12 0.66 -17.71
N ARG A 227 4.89 1.15 -17.88
CA ARG A 227 4.62 2.56 -18.19
C ARG A 227 5.08 3.47 -17.06
N LEU A 228 4.81 3.09 -15.81
CA LEU A 228 5.15 3.83 -14.61
C LEU A 228 6.66 3.97 -14.37
N ARG A 229 7.52 3.22 -15.04
CA ARG A 229 8.98 3.46 -14.98
C ARG A 229 9.37 4.83 -15.54
N GLN A 230 8.64 5.33 -16.53
CA GLN A 230 9.02 6.54 -17.27
C GLN A 230 7.99 7.67 -17.16
N HIS A 231 6.73 7.36 -16.92
CA HIS A 231 5.63 8.33 -16.97
C HIS A 231 4.71 8.17 -15.78
N ASP A 232 4.23 9.29 -15.25
CA ASP A 232 3.16 9.31 -14.27
C ASP A 232 1.80 9.18 -14.96
N LEU A 233 0.82 8.64 -14.24
CA LEU A 233 -0.54 8.44 -14.73
C LEU A 233 -1.48 9.47 -14.09
N PRO A 234 -2.40 10.09 -14.85
CA PRO A 234 -3.19 11.23 -14.40
C PRO A 234 -4.41 10.85 -13.55
N PHE A 235 -4.81 9.58 -13.53
CA PHE A 235 -5.93 9.05 -12.74
C PHE A 235 -5.75 7.55 -12.49
N GLY A 236 -6.49 7.01 -11.51
CA GLY A 236 -6.44 5.57 -11.17
C GLY A 236 -7.11 5.29 -9.83
N LEU A 237 -7.22 4.03 -9.44
CA LEU A 237 -7.85 3.63 -8.18
C LEU A 237 -6.93 3.79 -6.96
N THR A 238 -5.65 4.01 -7.19
CA THR A 238 -4.60 4.05 -6.17
C THR A 238 -3.71 5.26 -6.40
N VAL A 239 -3.40 6.00 -5.34
CA VAL A 239 -2.35 7.04 -5.35
C VAL A 239 -1.05 6.41 -4.87
N VAL A 240 0.04 6.67 -5.59
CA VAL A 240 1.39 6.23 -5.22
C VAL A 240 2.31 7.44 -5.14
N ALA A 241 3.05 7.56 -4.05
CA ALA A 241 4.02 8.63 -3.86
C ALA A 241 5.37 8.07 -3.46
N LEU A 242 6.42 8.50 -4.14
CA LEU A 242 7.81 8.32 -3.73
C LEU A 242 8.37 9.70 -3.39
N ALA A 243 8.77 9.86 -2.14
CA ALA A 243 9.22 11.14 -1.61
C ALA A 243 10.52 10.96 -0.81
N ARG A 244 11.39 11.96 -0.85
CA ARG A 244 12.70 11.95 -0.19
C ARG A 244 12.69 12.88 1.02
N LYS A 245 13.32 12.43 2.12
CA LYS A 245 13.63 13.26 3.27
C LYS A 245 14.70 14.29 2.94
#